data_e0422e508596caeb0da0bc4606d85ef2
#
_entry.id   e0422e508596caeb0da0bc4606d85ef2
#
_cell.length_a   1.000
_cell.length_b   1.000
_cell.length_c   1.000
_cell.angle_alpha   90.00
_cell.angle_beta   90.00
_cell.angle_gamma   90.00
#
_symmetry.space_group_name_H-M   'P 1'
#
loop_
_entity.id
_entity.type
_entity.pdbx_description
1 polymer ?
#
loop_
_entity_poly.entity_id
_entity_poly.type
_entity_poly.pdbx_seq_one_letter_code
_entity_poly.pdbx_strand_id
1 'polypeptide(L)'
;MKSFYKSFRTPSFLALAVAAALAGCAATQDAGHSAMNMVKSATGQAQVVRQDVAPALYQVAYSPSEDVVYAVSAGNPKDPASGVKPKLFKLDPETLAVKAEIELPKPGYGLTLDDDAHRLYIVDTRGGTLMVFDTTSSQVTASLTMPPVLDAQGKPEKIEYREIVVDKANNRLYLPAMSYHDSKLQVVNLETLTVERTIPGFNFGATGISMDSGAGKLYVSNLMGQLFVVDIGTLAITDRFEVQGDQLLTLVMDHDNKRLLAVDEGFDRLDVVRKERGGLNYQTRTQGNQVLALDPSSGKVLQNIKVGTQPVDLLLDAPRNRLYVSNRVSGNISVVDPRTGQEIKTIDLPTHPNSFALNPKTGTVYVTVKLPKEKSMTDKESVARISF
;
A
#
# COMPACT_ATOMS: atom_id res chain seq x y z
N MET A 1 49.05 37.13 -22.39
CA MET A 1 50.34 37.12 -21.63
C MET A 1 50.33 35.90 -20.70
N LYS A 2 51.28 34.99 -20.99
CA LYS A 2 52.05 34.07 -20.14
C LYS A 2 51.28 33.37 -18.99
N SER A 3 50.91 32.08 -19.09
CA SER A 3 51.76 30.89 -18.92
C SER A 3 52.43 30.80 -17.55
N PHE A 4 52.05 29.78 -16.75
CA PHE A 4 53.02 28.95 -16.03
C PHE A 4 52.42 27.62 -15.60
N TYR A 5 52.96 26.55 -16.19
CA TYR A 5 52.89 25.15 -15.77
C TYR A 5 53.72 24.92 -14.49
N LYS A 6 53.26 24.06 -13.60
CA LYS A 6 54.18 23.17 -12.85
C LYS A 6 53.51 21.86 -12.47
N SER A 7 54.06 20.79 -13.03
CA SER A 7 53.87 19.39 -12.71
C SER A 7 54.58 19.02 -11.39
N PHE A 8 54.02 18.09 -10.62
CA PHE A 8 54.82 17.18 -9.80
C PHE A 8 54.23 15.78 -9.73
N ARG A 9 55.10 14.87 -9.75
CA ARG A 9 55.14 13.43 -10.03
C ARG A 9 54.51 12.57 -8.93
N THR A 10 53.98 11.40 -9.39
CA THR A 10 53.68 10.18 -8.64
C THR A 10 54.86 9.57 -7.91
N PRO A 11 54.64 8.68 -6.94
CA PRO A 11 55.18 7.31 -7.13
C PRO A 11 54.15 6.20 -6.91
N SER A 12 54.39 5.18 -7.71
CA SER A 12 53.77 3.85 -7.73
C SER A 12 54.25 2.97 -6.56
N PHE A 13 53.40 2.08 -6.05
CA PHE A 13 53.80 0.76 -5.50
C PHE A 13 52.60 -0.17 -5.73
N LEU A 14 52.81 -1.08 -6.50
CA LEU A 14 53.15 -2.50 -6.59
C LEU A 14 51.98 -3.44 -6.29
N ALA A 15 51.67 -4.17 -7.31
CA ALA A 15 50.71 -5.27 -7.43
C ALA A 15 51.08 -6.50 -6.61
N LEU A 16 50.10 -7.29 -6.19
CA LEU A 16 50.24 -8.73 -6.07
C LEU A 16 48.99 -9.39 -6.64
N ALA A 17 49.18 -10.02 -7.81
CA ALA A 17 48.23 -10.90 -8.44
C ALA A 17 48.42 -12.33 -7.89
N VAL A 18 47.31 -13.01 -7.57
CA VAL A 18 47.29 -14.47 -7.55
C VAL A 18 46.17 -14.94 -8.46
N ALA A 19 46.56 -15.47 -9.59
CA ALA A 19 45.74 -16.20 -10.52
C ALA A 19 45.62 -17.66 -10.07
N ALA A 20 44.41 -18.21 -10.10
CA ALA A 20 44.22 -19.65 -10.24
C ALA A 20 43.10 -19.88 -11.25
N ALA A 21 43.55 -20.28 -12.44
CA ALA A 21 42.69 -20.84 -13.48
C ALA A 21 42.45 -22.33 -13.21
N LEU A 22 41.22 -22.80 -13.43
CA LEU A 22 40.97 -24.16 -13.91
C LEU A 22 39.70 -24.16 -14.77
N ALA A 23 39.89 -24.63 -15.97
CA ALA A 23 38.89 -24.81 -17.02
C ALA A 23 38.06 -26.09 -16.77
N GLY A 24 36.83 -26.11 -17.32
CA GLY A 24 36.07 -27.35 -17.44
C GLY A 24 34.69 -27.16 -18.04
N CYS A 25 34.62 -27.25 -19.35
CA CYS A 25 33.55 -27.79 -20.21
C CYS A 25 32.05 -27.37 -20.06
N ALA A 26 31.55 -26.96 -21.19
CA ALA A 26 30.21 -26.65 -21.60
C ALA A 26 29.17 -27.77 -21.38
N ALA A 27 27.97 -27.37 -21.02
CA ALA A 27 26.71 -27.98 -21.46
C ALA A 27 25.65 -26.89 -21.52
N THR A 28 25.19 -26.64 -22.72
CA THR A 28 24.02 -25.80 -23.05
C THR A 28 22.76 -26.45 -22.53
N GLN A 29 21.99 -25.73 -21.71
CA GLN A 29 20.56 -25.89 -21.58
C GLN A 29 19.95 -24.53 -21.26
N ASP A 30 19.15 -24.04 -22.23
CA ASP A 30 18.21 -22.93 -22.08
C ASP A 30 17.20 -23.27 -20.97
N ALA A 31 17.31 -22.58 -19.85
CA ALA A 31 16.23 -22.48 -18.86
C ALA A 31 16.25 -21.04 -18.38
N GLY A 32 15.14 -20.33 -18.65
CA GLY A 32 14.95 -18.93 -18.26
C GLY A 32 15.22 -18.75 -16.77
N HIS A 33 16.36 -18.22 -16.44
CA HIS A 33 16.74 -17.89 -15.07
C HIS A 33 16.15 -16.52 -14.74
N SER A 34 15.05 -16.54 -14.00
CA SER A 34 14.62 -15.40 -13.19
C SER A 34 15.76 -15.10 -12.20
N ALA A 35 16.50 -14.01 -12.43
CA ALA A 35 17.67 -13.68 -11.62
C ALA A 35 17.23 -13.31 -10.21
N MET A 36 17.50 -14.20 -9.27
CA MET A 36 17.31 -13.98 -7.84
C MET A 36 18.47 -13.12 -7.33
N ASN A 37 18.27 -11.81 -7.25
CA ASN A 37 19.26 -10.90 -6.69
C ASN A 37 19.25 -10.99 -5.16
N MET A 38 20.07 -11.86 -4.58
CA MET A 38 20.36 -11.88 -3.14
C MET A 38 21.49 -10.90 -2.83
N VAL A 39 21.17 -9.81 -2.16
CA VAL A 39 22.18 -8.97 -1.50
C VAL A 39 22.34 -9.49 -0.06
N LYS A 40 23.40 -10.25 0.21
CA LYS A 40 23.78 -10.63 1.57
C LYS A 40 24.50 -9.48 2.25
N SER A 41 23.98 -9.03 3.38
CA SER A 41 24.64 -8.06 4.24
C SER A 41 24.83 -8.61 5.66
N ALA A 42 26.00 -8.32 6.23
CA ALA A 42 26.41 -8.82 7.54
C ALA A 42 25.68 -8.12 8.69
N THR A 43 25.37 -8.86 9.75
CA THR A 43 24.96 -8.49 11.11
C THR A 43 24.10 -7.23 11.28
N GLY A 44 22.79 -7.43 11.51
CA GLY A 44 21.84 -6.36 11.85
C GLY A 44 21.29 -5.58 10.65
N GLN A 45 21.57 -5.99 9.42
CA GLN A 45 21.06 -5.36 8.22
C GLN A 45 19.82 -6.10 7.69
N ALA A 46 18.85 -5.34 7.18
CA ALA A 46 17.70 -5.90 6.51
C ALA A 46 18.12 -6.73 5.30
N GLN A 47 17.59 -7.94 5.20
CA GLN A 47 17.72 -8.77 4.01
C GLN A 47 16.53 -8.47 3.10
N VAL A 48 16.82 -8.22 1.82
CA VAL A 48 15.79 -7.94 0.81
C VAL A 48 15.89 -9.01 -0.28
N VAL A 49 14.78 -9.73 -0.47
CA VAL A 49 14.58 -10.64 -1.61
C VAL A 49 13.50 -10.01 -2.48
N ARG A 50 13.68 -10.00 -3.78
CA ARG A 50 12.71 -9.42 -4.72
C ARG A 50 12.45 -10.37 -5.88
N GLN A 51 11.16 -10.51 -6.25
CA GLN A 51 10.72 -11.34 -7.36
C GLN A 51 9.79 -10.54 -8.27
N ASP A 52 10.06 -10.55 -9.57
CA ASP A 52 9.16 -10.01 -10.59
C ASP A 52 7.97 -10.96 -10.75
N VAL A 53 6.76 -10.43 -10.62
CA VAL A 53 5.53 -11.23 -10.58
C VAL A 53 4.65 -10.95 -11.79
N ALA A 54 4.09 -9.76 -11.91
CA ALA A 54 3.12 -9.43 -12.95
C ALA A 54 3.05 -7.93 -13.21
N PRO A 55 2.55 -7.49 -14.38
CA PRO A 55 2.16 -6.11 -14.57
C PRO A 55 1.02 -5.70 -13.64
N ALA A 56 0.92 -4.40 -13.36
CA ALA A 56 -0.19 -3.79 -12.61
C ALA A 56 -0.46 -4.42 -11.25
N LEU A 57 0.58 -4.76 -10.48
CA LEU A 57 0.44 -5.17 -9.08
C LEU A 57 -0.05 -4.00 -8.22
N TYR A 58 -0.89 -4.29 -7.21
CA TYR A 58 -1.39 -3.29 -6.28
C TYR A 58 -1.19 -3.70 -4.84
N GLN A 59 -2.14 -4.36 -4.20
CA GLN A 59 -2.02 -4.72 -2.80
C GLN A 59 -1.52 -6.15 -2.60
N VAL A 60 -0.98 -6.39 -1.42
CA VAL A 60 -0.43 -7.66 -0.95
C VAL A 60 -1.02 -8.01 0.41
N ALA A 61 -1.25 -9.30 0.68
CA ALA A 61 -1.65 -9.83 1.98
C ALA A 61 -0.83 -11.08 2.31
N TYR A 62 -0.62 -11.33 3.60
CA TYR A 62 0.01 -12.56 4.07
C TYR A 62 -1.01 -13.38 4.87
N SER A 63 -1.13 -14.67 4.54
CA SER A 63 -1.95 -15.63 5.26
C SER A 63 -1.09 -16.43 6.23
N PRO A 64 -1.24 -16.23 7.55
CA PRO A 64 -0.56 -17.04 8.54
C PRO A 64 -1.01 -18.52 8.54
N SER A 65 -2.28 -18.79 8.25
CA SER A 65 -2.83 -20.16 8.26
C SER A 65 -2.33 -21.02 7.08
N GLU A 66 -2.13 -20.41 5.91
CA GLU A 66 -1.65 -21.08 4.70
C GLU A 66 -0.14 -20.93 4.48
N ASP A 67 0.51 -20.02 5.18
CA ASP A 67 1.89 -19.57 4.96
C ASP A 67 2.13 -19.20 3.49
N VAL A 68 1.32 -18.25 3.00
CA VAL A 68 1.29 -17.79 1.61
C VAL A 68 1.20 -16.27 1.57
N VAL A 69 1.89 -15.66 0.60
CA VAL A 69 1.70 -14.26 0.24
C VAL A 69 0.76 -14.16 -0.94
N TYR A 70 -0.31 -13.41 -0.80
CA TYR A 70 -1.23 -13.08 -1.88
C TYR A 70 -0.87 -11.72 -2.46
N ALA A 71 -0.79 -11.61 -3.79
CA ALA A 71 -0.58 -10.35 -4.50
C ALA A 71 -1.62 -10.21 -5.61
N VAL A 72 -2.27 -9.05 -5.70
CA VAL A 72 -3.30 -8.80 -6.69
C VAL A 72 -2.81 -7.92 -7.82
N SER A 73 -3.14 -8.30 -9.06
CA SER A 73 -2.90 -7.54 -10.28
C SER A 73 -4.21 -7.12 -10.92
N ALA A 74 -4.29 -5.85 -11.29
CA ALA A 74 -5.46 -5.31 -12.00
C ALA A 74 -5.51 -5.70 -13.49
N GLY A 75 -4.44 -6.29 -14.01
CA GLY A 75 -4.30 -6.48 -15.45
C GLY A 75 -4.22 -5.16 -16.21
N ASN A 76 -4.57 -5.18 -17.49
CA ASN A 76 -4.65 -3.96 -18.30
C ASN A 76 -6.08 -3.71 -18.82
N PRO A 77 -7.00 -3.23 -17.97
CA PRO A 77 -8.40 -3.03 -18.34
C PRO A 77 -8.60 -1.93 -19.40
N LYS A 78 -7.58 -1.10 -19.64
CA LYS A 78 -7.64 -0.04 -20.65
C LYS A 78 -7.30 -0.54 -22.04
N ASP A 79 -6.56 -1.63 -22.14
CA ASP A 79 -6.19 -2.30 -23.37
C ASP A 79 -6.38 -3.82 -23.21
N PRO A 80 -7.63 -4.31 -23.34
CA PRO A 80 -7.92 -5.74 -23.27
C PRO A 80 -7.18 -6.56 -24.35
N ALA A 81 -6.82 -5.93 -25.48
CA ALA A 81 -6.09 -6.59 -26.57
C ALA A 81 -4.64 -6.92 -26.17
N SER A 82 -4.09 -6.29 -25.13
CA SER A 82 -2.77 -6.62 -24.58
C SER A 82 -2.69 -8.05 -24.03
N GLY A 83 -3.82 -8.69 -23.73
CA GLY A 83 -3.88 -10.01 -23.13
C GLY A 83 -3.50 -10.06 -21.64
N VAL A 84 -3.17 -8.91 -21.03
CA VAL A 84 -2.82 -8.83 -19.60
C VAL A 84 -4.10 -8.84 -18.76
N LYS A 85 -4.47 -10.03 -18.27
CA LYS A 85 -5.69 -10.25 -17.48
C LYS A 85 -5.48 -9.94 -16.01
N PRO A 86 -6.55 -9.53 -15.28
CA PRO A 86 -6.50 -9.42 -13.82
C PRO A 86 -6.26 -10.80 -13.19
N LYS A 87 -5.38 -10.84 -12.19
CA LYS A 87 -5.01 -12.08 -11.51
C LYS A 87 -4.76 -11.87 -10.02
N LEU A 88 -4.97 -12.94 -9.26
CA LEU A 88 -4.46 -13.12 -7.92
C LEU A 88 -3.32 -14.13 -7.95
N PHE A 89 -2.21 -13.80 -7.32
CA PHE A 89 -1.03 -14.66 -7.22
C PHE A 89 -0.90 -15.20 -5.81
N LYS A 90 -0.60 -16.51 -5.69
CA LYS A 90 -0.11 -17.12 -4.46
C LYS A 90 1.42 -17.24 -4.59
N LEU A 91 2.15 -16.64 -3.66
CA LEU A 91 3.61 -16.63 -3.65
C LEU A 91 4.13 -17.39 -2.44
N ASP A 92 5.25 -18.06 -2.61
CA ASP A 92 6.00 -18.64 -1.51
C ASP A 92 6.53 -17.51 -0.59
N PRO A 93 6.35 -17.59 0.73
CA PRO A 93 6.69 -16.49 1.64
C PRO A 93 8.21 -16.31 1.81
N GLU A 94 9.02 -17.32 1.55
CA GLU A 94 10.48 -17.23 1.70
C GLU A 94 11.17 -16.79 0.40
N THR A 95 10.76 -17.39 -0.72
CA THR A 95 11.43 -17.21 -2.02
C THR A 95 10.70 -16.25 -2.94
N LEU A 96 9.42 -15.95 -2.65
CA LEU A 96 8.48 -15.20 -3.49
C LEU A 96 8.19 -15.90 -4.84
N ALA A 97 8.56 -17.17 -5.00
CA ALA A 97 8.22 -17.94 -6.19
C ALA A 97 6.69 -18.05 -6.34
N VAL A 98 6.20 -17.87 -7.56
CA VAL A 98 4.77 -17.99 -7.87
C VAL A 98 4.35 -19.46 -7.73
N LYS A 99 3.51 -19.76 -6.73
CA LYS A 99 2.91 -21.08 -6.50
C LYS A 99 1.65 -21.30 -7.34
N ALA A 100 0.86 -20.24 -7.53
CA ALA A 100 -0.35 -20.28 -8.35
C ALA A 100 -0.69 -18.91 -8.91
N GLU A 101 -1.35 -18.92 -10.09
CA GLU A 101 -1.96 -17.76 -10.74
C GLU A 101 -3.44 -18.04 -10.94
N ILE A 102 -4.29 -17.21 -10.40
CA ILE A 102 -5.74 -17.33 -10.48
C ILE A 102 -6.30 -16.13 -11.24
N GLU A 103 -6.97 -16.36 -12.37
CA GLU A 103 -7.63 -15.30 -13.13
C GLU A 103 -8.82 -14.75 -12.34
N LEU A 104 -8.92 -13.42 -12.25
CA LEU A 104 -10.02 -12.72 -11.61
C LEU A 104 -11.05 -12.26 -12.65
N PRO A 105 -12.36 -12.28 -12.33
CA PRO A 105 -13.41 -11.82 -13.23
C PRO A 105 -13.40 -10.29 -13.43
N LYS A 106 -12.78 -9.56 -12.51
CA LYS A 106 -12.66 -8.09 -12.54
C LYS A 106 -11.26 -7.67 -12.09
N PRO A 107 -10.79 -6.46 -12.47
CA PRO A 107 -9.55 -5.90 -11.96
C PRO A 107 -9.50 -5.89 -10.43
N GLY A 108 -8.37 -6.30 -9.85
CA GLY A 108 -8.14 -6.27 -8.41
C GLY A 108 -7.14 -5.19 -8.04
N TYR A 109 -7.52 -4.30 -7.13
CA TYR A 109 -6.67 -3.24 -6.62
C TYR A 109 -6.56 -3.30 -5.08
N GLY A 110 -7.65 -3.08 -4.37
CA GLY A 110 -7.73 -3.22 -2.92
C GLY A 110 -7.87 -4.69 -2.52
N LEU A 111 -7.18 -5.09 -1.46
CA LEU A 111 -7.14 -6.46 -0.97
C LEU A 111 -7.09 -6.46 0.56
N THR A 112 -7.98 -7.21 1.20
CA THR A 112 -7.89 -7.49 2.63
C THR A 112 -8.19 -8.97 2.91
N LEU A 113 -7.53 -9.54 3.91
CA LEU A 113 -7.64 -10.94 4.28
C LEU A 113 -8.37 -11.08 5.62
N ASP A 114 -9.37 -11.94 5.64
CA ASP A 114 -9.88 -12.59 6.84
C ASP A 114 -9.34 -14.03 6.87
N ASP A 115 -8.19 -14.22 7.53
CA ASP A 115 -7.46 -15.48 7.53
C ASP A 115 -8.25 -16.60 8.22
N ASP A 116 -8.93 -16.30 9.32
CA ASP A 116 -9.75 -17.29 10.06
C ASP A 116 -10.96 -17.77 9.24
N ALA A 117 -11.54 -16.90 8.43
CA ALA A 117 -12.66 -17.25 7.55
C ALA A 117 -12.20 -17.81 6.19
N HIS A 118 -10.88 -17.89 5.95
CA HIS A 118 -10.29 -18.25 4.66
C HIS A 118 -10.82 -17.43 3.49
N ARG A 119 -10.96 -16.09 3.68
CA ARG A 119 -11.52 -15.19 2.68
C ARG A 119 -10.62 -13.99 2.39
N LEU A 120 -10.42 -13.73 1.10
CA LEU A 120 -9.89 -12.47 0.62
C LEU A 120 -11.04 -11.63 0.04
N TYR A 121 -11.09 -10.38 0.42
CA TYR A 121 -11.97 -9.37 -0.16
C TYR A 121 -11.16 -8.52 -1.11
N ILE A 122 -11.53 -8.53 -2.39
CA ILE A 122 -10.80 -7.86 -3.47
C ILE A 122 -11.74 -6.85 -4.11
N VAL A 123 -11.31 -5.58 -4.24
CA VAL A 123 -12.16 -4.56 -4.85
C VAL A 123 -11.57 -4.06 -6.18
N ASP A 124 -12.44 -3.94 -7.18
CA ASP A 124 -12.18 -3.18 -8.40
C ASP A 124 -12.37 -1.69 -8.10
N THR A 125 -11.26 -0.97 -8.02
CA THR A 125 -11.24 0.45 -7.64
C THR A 125 -12.19 1.31 -8.48
N ARG A 126 -12.34 1.02 -9.77
CA ARG A 126 -13.10 1.89 -10.69
C ARG A 126 -14.42 1.29 -11.14
N GLY A 127 -14.50 -0.01 -11.20
CA GLY A 127 -15.72 -0.74 -11.57
C GLY A 127 -16.67 -0.95 -10.38
N GLY A 128 -16.20 -0.65 -9.16
CA GLY A 128 -17.00 -0.77 -7.94
C GLY A 128 -17.46 -2.21 -7.64
N THR A 129 -16.72 -3.22 -8.08
CA THR A 129 -17.05 -4.62 -7.80
C THR A 129 -16.19 -5.12 -6.64
N LEU A 130 -16.82 -5.56 -5.56
CA LEU A 130 -16.22 -6.32 -4.48
C LEU A 130 -16.34 -7.81 -4.80
N MET A 131 -15.22 -8.50 -4.83
CA MET A 131 -15.13 -9.96 -5.02
C MET A 131 -14.77 -10.63 -3.69
N VAL A 132 -15.40 -11.75 -3.39
CA VAL A 132 -15.06 -12.63 -2.26
C VAL A 132 -14.35 -13.85 -2.83
N PHE A 133 -13.09 -13.98 -2.49
CA PHE A 133 -12.27 -15.13 -2.89
C PHE A 133 -12.09 -16.06 -1.70
N ASP A 134 -12.40 -17.31 -1.88
CA ASP A 134 -12.17 -18.36 -0.90
C ASP A 134 -10.78 -18.96 -1.10
N THR A 135 -9.94 -18.88 -0.06
CA THR A 135 -8.52 -19.27 -0.16
C THR A 135 -8.35 -20.79 -0.19
N THR A 136 -9.31 -21.54 0.39
CA THR A 136 -9.30 -23.01 0.43
C THR A 136 -9.59 -23.61 -0.94
N SER A 137 -10.67 -23.15 -1.59
CA SER A 137 -11.04 -23.60 -2.94
C SER A 137 -10.26 -22.90 -4.05
N SER A 138 -9.58 -21.80 -3.74
CA SER A 138 -8.90 -20.93 -4.69
C SER A 138 -9.82 -20.39 -5.79
N GLN A 139 -11.03 -19.98 -5.42
CA GLN A 139 -12.04 -19.46 -6.34
C GLN A 139 -12.71 -18.18 -5.83
N VAL A 140 -13.17 -17.33 -6.76
CA VAL A 140 -14.10 -16.26 -6.44
C VAL A 140 -15.48 -16.89 -6.24
N THR A 141 -15.98 -16.88 -5.02
CA THR A 141 -17.26 -17.55 -4.63
C THR A 141 -18.46 -16.62 -4.70
N ALA A 142 -18.23 -15.32 -4.56
CA ALA A 142 -19.29 -14.32 -4.63
C ALA A 142 -18.74 -12.95 -5.10
N SER A 143 -19.63 -12.09 -5.57
CA SER A 143 -19.30 -10.70 -5.91
C SER A 143 -20.49 -9.78 -5.69
N LEU A 144 -20.18 -8.52 -5.31
CA LEU A 144 -21.15 -7.45 -5.16
C LEU A 144 -20.71 -6.28 -6.06
N THR A 145 -21.55 -5.86 -6.99
CA THR A 145 -21.37 -4.58 -7.66
C THR A 145 -22.01 -3.50 -6.80
N MET A 146 -21.19 -2.54 -6.36
CA MET A 146 -21.66 -1.43 -5.53
C MET A 146 -22.70 -0.61 -6.30
N PRO A 147 -23.77 -0.16 -5.64
CA PRO A 147 -24.73 0.74 -6.27
C PRO A 147 -24.04 2.04 -6.68
N PRO A 148 -24.47 2.68 -7.80
CA PRO A 148 -23.90 3.95 -8.21
C PRO A 148 -24.13 5.02 -7.13
N VAL A 149 -23.08 5.74 -6.78
CA VAL A 149 -23.19 6.97 -5.98
C VAL A 149 -23.61 8.07 -6.94
N LEU A 150 -24.67 8.81 -6.59
CA LEU A 150 -25.18 9.90 -7.43
C LEU A 150 -24.73 11.26 -6.88
N ASP A 151 -24.42 12.17 -7.79
CA ASP A 151 -24.18 13.58 -7.48
C ASP A 151 -25.49 14.32 -7.14
N ALA A 152 -25.39 15.61 -6.82
CA ALA A 152 -26.52 16.45 -6.49
C ALA A 152 -27.52 16.62 -7.67
N GLN A 153 -27.12 16.31 -8.90
CA GLN A 153 -27.92 16.35 -10.12
C GLN A 153 -28.49 14.97 -10.50
N GLY A 154 -28.24 13.92 -9.66
CA GLY A 154 -28.71 12.57 -9.89
C GLY A 154 -27.89 11.79 -10.94
N LYS A 155 -26.69 12.24 -11.30
CA LYS A 155 -25.79 11.53 -12.22
C LYS A 155 -24.80 10.66 -11.45
N PRO A 156 -24.39 9.50 -12.00
CA PRO A 156 -23.37 8.67 -11.38
C PRO A 156 -22.04 9.41 -11.20
N GLU A 157 -21.55 9.46 -9.98
CA GLU A 157 -20.22 9.96 -9.66
C GLU A 157 -19.15 8.94 -9.98
N LYS A 158 -17.96 9.43 -10.29
CA LYS A 158 -16.79 8.59 -10.40
C LYS A 158 -16.25 8.27 -9.00
N ILE A 159 -16.43 7.04 -8.58
CA ILE A 159 -15.96 6.54 -7.28
C ILE A 159 -14.73 5.67 -7.46
N GLU A 160 -13.79 5.78 -6.50
CA GLU A 160 -12.65 4.89 -6.39
C GLU A 160 -12.64 4.22 -5.00
N TYR A 161 -12.54 2.89 -4.97
CA TYR A 161 -12.41 2.08 -3.75
C TYR A 161 -10.97 1.61 -3.62
N ARG A 162 -10.36 1.76 -2.45
CA ARG A 162 -8.97 1.36 -2.22
C ARG A 162 -8.78 0.50 -0.99
N GLU A 163 -9.31 0.95 0.14
CA GLU A 163 -9.15 0.29 1.43
C GLU A 163 -10.41 -0.47 1.82
N ILE A 164 -10.21 -1.59 2.52
CA ILE A 164 -11.29 -2.42 3.04
C ILE A 164 -10.96 -2.78 4.48
N VAL A 165 -11.88 -2.52 5.40
CA VAL A 165 -11.77 -2.95 6.79
C VAL A 165 -12.82 -4.02 7.07
N VAL A 166 -12.38 -5.14 7.65
CA VAL A 166 -13.25 -6.27 8.06
C VAL A 166 -13.60 -6.09 9.53
N ASP A 167 -14.89 -6.05 9.83
CA ASP A 167 -15.45 -6.06 11.19
C ASP A 167 -16.24 -7.37 11.40
N LYS A 168 -15.53 -8.39 11.86
CA LYS A 168 -16.15 -9.71 12.12
C LYS A 168 -17.20 -9.64 13.23
N ALA A 169 -16.97 -8.84 14.26
CA ALA A 169 -17.85 -8.73 15.41
C ALA A 169 -19.24 -8.22 15.03
N ASN A 170 -19.32 -7.32 14.05
CA ASN A 170 -20.57 -6.75 13.56
C ASN A 170 -21.00 -7.32 12.20
N ASN A 171 -20.28 -8.32 11.67
CA ASN A 171 -20.56 -8.94 10.38
C ASN A 171 -20.55 -7.93 9.21
N ARG A 172 -19.56 -7.02 9.18
CA ARG A 172 -19.48 -5.90 8.23
C ARG A 172 -18.15 -5.75 7.55
N LEU A 173 -18.19 -5.19 6.35
CA LEU A 173 -17.05 -4.55 5.68
C LEU A 173 -17.29 -3.05 5.57
N TYR A 174 -16.23 -2.27 5.73
CA TYR A 174 -16.25 -0.83 5.53
C TYR A 174 -15.30 -0.46 4.40
N LEU A 175 -15.83 0.28 3.40
CA LEU A 175 -15.08 0.72 2.22
C LEU A 175 -15.27 2.21 1.99
N PRO A 176 -14.24 3.04 2.14
CA PRO A 176 -14.29 4.41 1.67
C PRO A 176 -14.53 4.46 0.16
N ALA A 177 -15.59 5.11 -0.25
CA ALA A 177 -15.97 5.38 -1.62
C ALA A 177 -15.49 6.80 -1.98
N MET A 178 -14.23 6.89 -2.41
CA MET A 178 -13.57 8.15 -2.69
C MET A 178 -14.22 8.85 -3.88
N SER A 179 -14.66 10.08 -3.67
CA SER A 179 -15.22 10.98 -4.68
C SER A 179 -14.41 12.28 -4.74
N TYR A 180 -14.52 12.98 -5.86
CA TYR A 180 -13.97 14.35 -6.00
C TYR A 180 -14.88 15.44 -5.43
N HIS A 181 -16.06 15.09 -4.91
CA HIS A 181 -17.02 16.00 -4.28
C HIS A 181 -17.28 15.60 -2.83
N ASP A 182 -18.23 14.71 -2.62
CA ASP A 182 -18.57 14.21 -1.30
C ASP A 182 -18.39 12.68 -1.24
N SER A 183 -17.25 12.25 -0.73
CA SER A 183 -16.95 10.83 -0.51
C SER A 183 -17.94 10.22 0.47
N LYS A 184 -18.17 8.92 0.32
CA LYS A 184 -19.07 8.14 1.17
C LYS A 184 -18.28 7.03 1.89
N LEU A 185 -18.88 6.46 2.92
CA LEU A 185 -18.45 5.18 3.46
C LEU A 185 -19.52 4.13 3.15
N GLN A 186 -19.15 3.11 2.41
CA GLN A 186 -20.01 1.95 2.15
C GLN A 186 -19.86 0.96 3.30
N VAL A 187 -21.00 0.52 3.83
CA VAL A 187 -21.08 -0.55 4.82
C VAL A 187 -21.73 -1.75 4.16
N VAL A 188 -20.99 -2.84 4.07
CA VAL A 188 -21.45 -4.08 3.41
C VAL A 188 -21.63 -5.16 4.46
N ASN A 189 -22.77 -5.83 4.46
CA ASN A 189 -23.02 -6.99 5.30
C ASN A 189 -22.25 -8.20 4.73
N LEU A 190 -21.46 -8.87 5.58
CA LEU A 190 -20.60 -10.00 5.19
C LEU A 190 -21.37 -11.28 4.86
N GLU A 191 -22.52 -11.51 5.50
CA GLU A 191 -23.31 -12.73 5.32
C GLU A 191 -24.14 -12.65 4.03
N THR A 192 -24.82 -11.52 3.81
CA THR A 192 -25.71 -11.35 2.66
C THR A 192 -25.00 -10.79 1.44
N LEU A 193 -23.79 -10.27 1.62
CA LEU A 193 -23.01 -9.53 0.62
C LEU A 193 -23.85 -8.43 -0.06
N THR A 194 -24.50 -7.60 0.75
CA THR A 194 -25.31 -6.45 0.31
C THR A 194 -24.86 -5.18 0.98
N VAL A 195 -25.04 -4.04 0.34
CA VAL A 195 -24.81 -2.72 0.96
C VAL A 195 -25.89 -2.49 2.02
N GLU A 196 -25.50 -2.53 3.29
CA GLU A 196 -26.36 -2.24 4.44
C GLU A 196 -26.62 -0.74 4.58
N ARG A 197 -25.57 0.06 4.38
CA ARG A 197 -25.63 1.52 4.51
C ARG A 197 -24.60 2.22 3.64
N THR A 198 -24.98 3.40 3.15
CA THR A 198 -24.09 4.38 2.55
C THR A 198 -24.10 5.63 3.44
N ILE A 199 -22.96 5.98 4.03
CA ILE A 199 -22.81 7.14 4.92
C ILE A 199 -22.17 8.26 4.11
N PRO A 200 -22.82 9.40 3.87
CA PRO A 200 -22.27 10.55 3.17
C PRO A 200 -21.52 11.49 4.12
N GLY A 201 -20.85 12.52 3.56
CA GLY A 201 -20.34 13.66 4.32
C GLY A 201 -18.85 13.59 4.63
N PHE A 202 -18.06 12.82 3.85
CA PHE A 202 -16.61 12.74 4.03
C PHE A 202 -15.83 13.70 3.12
N ASN A 203 -16.50 14.56 2.37
CA ASN A 203 -15.90 15.55 1.49
C ASN A 203 -15.01 14.94 0.40
N PHE A 204 -14.11 15.75 -0.18
CA PHE A 204 -13.21 15.35 -1.25
C PHE A 204 -12.18 14.33 -0.78
N GLY A 205 -12.11 13.19 -1.49
CA GLY A 205 -10.96 12.30 -1.42
C GLY A 205 -10.83 11.47 -0.15
N ALA A 206 -11.93 10.98 0.46
CA ALA A 206 -11.83 10.06 1.58
C ALA A 206 -11.22 8.72 1.14
N THR A 207 -10.06 8.36 1.71
CA THR A 207 -9.29 7.18 1.34
C THR A 207 -8.86 6.33 2.53
N GLY A 208 -8.23 6.93 3.54
CA GLY A 208 -7.73 6.22 4.70
C GLY A 208 -8.85 5.79 5.64
N ILE A 209 -8.73 4.57 6.15
CA ILE A 209 -9.67 4.04 7.14
C ILE A 209 -8.92 3.17 8.15
N SER A 210 -9.29 3.29 9.43
CA SER A 210 -8.80 2.43 10.49
C SER A 210 -9.89 2.19 11.52
N MET A 211 -9.89 1.02 12.16
CA MET A 211 -10.90 0.62 13.13
C MET A 211 -10.29 0.47 14.52
N ASP A 212 -10.97 1.01 15.51
CA ASP A 212 -10.78 0.68 16.92
C ASP A 212 -12.03 -0.06 17.41
N SER A 213 -11.99 -1.38 17.31
CA SER A 213 -13.10 -2.24 17.72
C SER A 213 -13.36 -2.15 19.23
N GLY A 214 -12.31 -1.94 20.04
CA GLY A 214 -12.43 -1.78 21.50
C GLY A 214 -13.17 -0.51 21.90
N ALA A 215 -13.00 0.56 21.13
CA ALA A 215 -13.72 1.82 21.34
C ALA A 215 -15.05 1.89 20.54
N GLY A 216 -15.34 0.92 19.68
CA GLY A 216 -16.51 0.94 18.79
C GLY A 216 -16.45 2.06 17.74
N LYS A 217 -15.27 2.39 17.22
CA LYS A 217 -15.05 3.53 16.33
C LYS A 217 -14.33 3.15 15.05
N LEU A 218 -14.75 3.80 13.96
CA LEU A 218 -13.99 3.89 12.73
C LEU A 218 -13.44 5.31 12.56
N TYR A 219 -12.24 5.40 12.07
CA TYR A 219 -11.59 6.65 11.69
C TYR A 219 -11.44 6.67 10.18
N VAL A 220 -11.91 7.73 9.54
CA VAL A 220 -11.80 7.92 8.10
C VAL A 220 -11.10 9.23 7.84
N SER A 221 -10.08 9.24 6.99
CA SER A 221 -9.38 10.46 6.59
C SER A 221 -9.61 10.81 5.13
N ASN A 222 -9.36 12.06 4.78
CA ASN A 222 -9.48 12.52 3.42
C ASN A 222 -8.26 13.33 2.94
N LEU A 223 -8.24 13.60 1.65
CA LEU A 223 -7.20 14.40 1.01
C LEU A 223 -7.42 15.92 1.16
N MET A 224 -8.11 16.34 2.21
CA MET A 224 -8.24 17.74 2.64
C MET A 224 -7.78 17.94 4.09
N GLY A 225 -7.05 16.96 4.65
CA GLY A 225 -6.55 17.06 6.02
C GLY A 225 -7.65 16.98 7.07
N GLN A 226 -8.70 16.20 6.82
CA GLN A 226 -9.79 16.01 7.77
C GLN A 226 -9.78 14.57 8.29
N LEU A 227 -10.11 14.42 9.57
CA LEU A 227 -10.32 13.14 10.23
C LEU A 227 -11.77 13.07 10.72
N PHE A 228 -12.48 12.03 10.34
CA PHE A 228 -13.85 11.74 10.74
C PHE A 228 -13.88 10.56 11.68
N VAL A 229 -14.72 10.64 12.69
CA VAL A 229 -15.01 9.54 13.61
C VAL A 229 -16.43 9.03 13.33
N VAL A 230 -16.54 7.73 13.08
CA VAL A 230 -17.83 7.07 12.86
C VAL A 230 -18.06 6.07 13.99
N ASP A 231 -19.19 6.15 14.63
CA ASP A 231 -19.65 5.17 15.61
C ASP A 231 -20.10 3.89 14.90
N ILE A 232 -19.52 2.75 15.24
CA ILE A 232 -19.77 1.47 14.59
C ILE A 232 -21.21 0.95 14.84
N GLY A 233 -21.75 1.23 16.03
CA GLY A 233 -23.09 0.77 16.41
C GLY A 233 -24.20 1.52 15.70
N THR A 234 -24.10 2.85 15.62
CA THR A 234 -25.10 3.73 15.02
C THR A 234 -24.87 4.00 13.54
N LEU A 235 -23.65 3.76 13.03
CA LEU A 235 -23.20 4.09 11.67
C LEU A 235 -23.38 5.59 11.37
N ALA A 236 -23.08 6.44 12.33
CA ALA A 236 -23.15 7.89 12.22
C ALA A 236 -21.78 8.52 12.39
N ILE A 237 -21.51 9.60 11.67
CA ILE A 237 -20.35 10.45 11.91
C ILE A 237 -20.61 11.20 13.22
N THR A 238 -19.80 10.96 14.25
CA THR A 238 -19.91 11.61 15.57
C THR A 238 -19.04 12.85 15.69
N ASP A 239 -17.86 12.82 15.03
CA ASP A 239 -16.91 13.91 15.14
C ASP A 239 -16.21 14.13 13.78
N ARG A 240 -15.75 15.36 13.58
CA ARG A 240 -14.94 15.81 12.45
C ARG A 240 -13.88 16.76 12.93
N PHE A 241 -12.62 16.47 12.61
CA PHE A 241 -11.48 17.27 13.00
C PHE A 241 -10.74 17.81 11.79
N GLU A 242 -10.37 19.09 11.81
CA GLU A 242 -9.38 19.67 10.89
C GLU A 242 -7.99 19.37 11.46
N VAL A 243 -7.26 18.50 10.78
CA VAL A 243 -5.92 18.12 11.17
C VAL A 243 -4.91 19.14 10.62
N GLN A 244 -3.84 19.40 11.38
CA GLN A 244 -2.69 20.15 10.87
C GLN A 244 -1.81 19.25 9.98
N GLY A 245 -2.41 18.75 8.94
CA GLY A 245 -1.92 17.92 7.86
C GLY A 245 -2.71 18.25 6.62
N ASP A 246 -2.45 17.57 5.52
CA ASP A 246 -3.13 17.89 4.27
C ASP A 246 -3.67 16.63 3.57
N GLN A 247 -2.79 15.78 3.08
CA GLN A 247 -3.14 14.65 2.20
C GLN A 247 -3.14 13.35 3.00
N LEU A 248 -4.15 13.17 3.88
CA LEU A 248 -4.21 12.03 4.80
C LEU A 248 -4.65 10.76 4.04
N LEU A 249 -3.68 10.04 3.44
CA LEU A 249 -3.95 8.96 2.49
C LEU A 249 -4.28 7.63 3.17
N THR A 250 -3.48 7.19 4.14
CA THR A 250 -3.62 5.90 4.84
C THR A 250 -3.60 6.13 6.34
N LEU A 251 -4.39 5.36 7.08
CA LEU A 251 -4.49 5.40 8.54
C LEU A 251 -4.17 4.03 9.15
N VAL A 252 -3.50 4.03 10.31
CA VAL A 252 -3.37 2.86 11.18
C VAL A 252 -3.57 3.26 12.64
N MET A 253 -4.39 2.51 13.37
CA MET A 253 -4.53 2.66 14.82
C MET A 253 -3.35 2.03 15.55
N ASP A 254 -2.63 2.83 16.32
CA ASP A 254 -1.60 2.39 17.25
C ASP A 254 -2.25 2.25 18.63
N HIS A 255 -2.77 1.05 18.93
CA HIS A 255 -3.52 0.76 20.14
C HIS A 255 -2.65 0.90 21.40
N ASP A 256 -1.36 0.51 21.33
CA ASP A 256 -0.45 0.55 22.45
C ASP A 256 -0.20 1.98 22.94
N ASN A 257 -0.12 2.92 21.99
CA ASN A 257 0.10 4.34 22.27
C ASN A 257 -1.18 5.19 22.15
N LYS A 258 -2.35 4.59 21.93
CA LYS A 258 -3.68 5.22 21.85
C LYS A 258 -3.72 6.42 20.89
N ARG A 259 -3.18 6.23 19.68
CA ARG A 259 -3.09 7.27 18.65
C ARG A 259 -3.32 6.71 17.26
N LEU A 260 -3.65 7.56 16.32
CA LEU A 260 -3.67 7.23 14.90
C LEU A 260 -2.36 7.64 14.24
N LEU A 261 -1.85 6.81 13.36
CA LEU A 261 -0.77 7.15 12.46
C LEU A 261 -1.37 7.40 11.08
N ALA A 262 -1.08 8.55 10.49
CA ALA A 262 -1.63 8.98 9.20
C ALA A 262 -0.52 9.37 8.24
N VAL A 263 -0.53 8.85 7.03
CA VAL A 263 0.33 9.35 5.95
C VAL A 263 -0.17 10.73 5.51
N ASP A 264 0.72 11.72 5.49
CA ASP A 264 0.54 13.01 4.82
C ASP A 264 1.40 13.01 3.56
N GLU A 265 0.78 12.69 2.39
CA GLU A 265 1.45 12.23 1.18
C GLU A 265 2.37 13.28 0.55
N GLY A 266 1.91 14.51 0.39
CA GLY A 266 2.67 15.56 -0.30
C GLY A 266 2.73 15.40 -1.83
N PHE A 267 1.64 14.89 -2.43
CA PHE A 267 1.51 14.84 -3.89
C PHE A 267 1.34 16.25 -4.47
N ASP A 268 2.34 16.72 -5.18
CA ASP A 268 2.47 18.10 -5.70
C ASP A 268 1.33 18.54 -6.65
N ARG A 269 0.71 17.60 -7.35
CA ARG A 269 -0.39 17.89 -8.29
C ARG A 269 -1.78 17.84 -7.68
N LEU A 270 -1.91 17.57 -6.39
CA LEU A 270 -3.23 17.40 -5.78
C LEU A 270 -4.07 18.68 -5.83
N ASP A 271 -3.46 19.84 -5.70
CA ASP A 271 -4.17 21.12 -5.79
C ASP A 271 -4.79 21.35 -7.17
N VAL A 272 -4.09 20.91 -8.22
CA VAL A 272 -4.65 20.91 -9.58
C VAL A 272 -5.88 19.99 -9.65
N VAL A 273 -5.80 18.80 -9.06
CA VAL A 273 -6.92 17.84 -9.03
C VAL A 273 -8.09 18.37 -8.20
N ARG A 274 -7.83 18.96 -7.04
CA ARG A 274 -8.85 19.60 -6.18
C ARG A 274 -9.59 20.70 -6.95
N LYS A 275 -8.87 21.55 -7.65
CA LYS A 275 -9.44 22.65 -8.43
C LYS A 275 -10.21 22.14 -9.66
N GLU A 276 -9.57 21.31 -10.50
CA GLU A 276 -10.13 20.92 -11.80
C GLU A 276 -11.28 19.91 -11.68
N ARG A 277 -11.21 19.00 -10.68
CA ARG A 277 -12.20 17.94 -10.52
C ARG A 277 -13.16 18.17 -9.36
N GLY A 278 -12.68 18.75 -8.28
CA GLY A 278 -13.51 19.07 -7.11
C GLY A 278 -14.12 20.47 -7.14
N GLY A 279 -13.69 21.34 -8.04
CA GLY A 279 -14.11 22.75 -8.05
C GLY A 279 -13.68 23.53 -6.80
N LEU A 280 -12.66 23.04 -6.09
CA LEU A 280 -12.25 23.55 -4.78
C LEU A 280 -11.18 24.63 -4.92
N ASN A 281 -11.35 25.73 -4.22
CA ASN A 281 -10.31 26.74 -4.01
C ASN A 281 -9.61 26.44 -2.67
N TYR A 282 -8.77 25.40 -2.67
CA TYR A 282 -8.08 24.90 -1.48
C TYR A 282 -6.62 25.32 -1.50
N GLN A 283 -6.10 25.71 -0.35
CA GLN A 283 -4.67 25.99 -0.17
C GLN A 283 -4.04 24.87 0.64
N THR A 284 -3.02 24.24 0.06
CA THR A 284 -2.18 23.22 0.73
C THR A 284 -1.63 23.76 2.04
N ARG A 285 -1.81 23.05 3.13
CA ARG A 285 -1.41 23.44 4.48
C ARG A 285 -0.02 22.97 4.85
N THR A 286 0.39 21.83 4.32
CA THR A 286 1.70 21.21 4.60
C THR A 286 2.36 20.75 3.31
N GLN A 287 3.67 20.55 3.35
CA GLN A 287 4.40 19.95 2.23
C GLN A 287 4.26 18.43 2.18
N GLY A 288 3.58 17.82 3.15
CA GLY A 288 3.51 16.38 3.32
C GLY A 288 4.89 15.74 3.57
N ASN A 289 5.12 14.56 2.96
CA ASN A 289 6.33 13.76 3.12
C ASN A 289 6.61 13.39 4.57
N GLN A 290 5.54 13.04 5.28
CA GLN A 290 5.58 12.73 6.71
C GLN A 290 4.49 11.75 7.12
N VAL A 291 4.66 11.16 8.30
CA VAL A 291 3.58 10.50 9.03
C VAL A 291 3.23 11.35 10.25
N LEU A 292 1.96 11.60 10.43
CA LEU A 292 1.41 12.31 11.59
C LEU A 292 0.92 11.31 12.60
N ALA A 293 1.36 11.43 13.86
CA ALA A 293 0.70 10.77 14.98
C ALA A 293 -0.39 11.70 15.52
N LEU A 294 -1.63 11.25 15.51
CA LEU A 294 -2.82 12.04 15.82
C LEU A 294 -3.49 11.52 17.11
N ASP A 295 -3.97 12.42 17.92
CA ASP A 295 -4.92 12.11 18.99
C ASP A 295 -6.29 11.76 18.35
N PRO A 296 -6.80 10.53 18.52
CA PRO A 296 -8.04 10.09 17.88
C PRO A 296 -9.30 10.78 18.41
N SER A 297 -9.22 11.46 19.57
CA SER A 297 -10.35 12.15 20.18
C SER A 297 -10.46 13.63 19.78
N SER A 298 -9.41 14.20 19.19
CA SER A 298 -9.36 15.64 18.87
C SER A 298 -8.76 15.94 17.49
N GLY A 299 -8.17 14.96 16.82
CA GLY A 299 -7.43 15.18 15.57
C GLY A 299 -6.13 15.97 15.75
N LYS A 300 -5.74 16.29 17.00
CA LYS A 300 -4.50 17.04 17.27
C LYS A 300 -3.27 16.25 16.87
N VAL A 301 -2.34 16.90 16.18
CA VAL A 301 -1.02 16.32 15.87
C VAL A 301 -0.20 16.24 17.17
N LEU A 302 0.14 15.02 17.55
CA LEU A 302 1.00 14.70 18.70
C LEU A 302 2.47 14.67 18.30
N GLN A 303 2.75 14.23 17.08
CA GLN A 303 4.10 14.07 16.55
C GLN A 303 4.10 14.12 15.02
N ASN A 304 5.15 14.76 14.47
CA ASN A 304 5.47 14.71 13.05
C ASN A 304 6.69 13.82 12.84
N ILE A 305 6.54 12.79 12.02
CA ILE A 305 7.59 11.83 11.69
C ILE A 305 7.99 12.05 10.25
N LYS A 306 9.21 12.55 10.04
CA LYS A 306 9.75 12.75 8.68
C LYS A 306 10.07 11.41 8.04
N VAL A 307 9.71 11.26 6.77
CA VAL A 307 9.99 10.08 5.96
C VAL A 307 10.46 10.50 4.56
N GLY A 308 10.56 9.56 3.63
CA GLY A 308 10.92 9.89 2.24
C GLY A 308 9.82 10.64 1.49
N THR A 309 10.06 10.88 0.20
CA THR A 309 9.17 11.67 -0.65
C THR A 309 7.98 10.85 -1.14
N GLN A 310 6.79 11.43 -0.99
CA GLN A 310 5.50 10.87 -1.40
C GLN A 310 5.23 9.51 -0.73
N PRO A 311 5.11 9.48 0.62
CA PRO A 311 4.68 8.28 1.33
C PRO A 311 3.25 7.94 0.92
N VAL A 312 2.96 6.63 0.73
CA VAL A 312 1.64 6.18 0.23
C VAL A 312 0.98 5.14 1.11
N ASP A 313 1.77 4.34 1.83
CA ASP A 313 1.25 3.33 2.73
C ASP A 313 2.13 3.21 3.97
N LEU A 314 1.55 2.70 5.05
CA LEU A 314 2.24 2.45 6.31
C LEU A 314 1.79 1.14 6.95
N LEU A 315 2.73 0.48 7.61
CA LEU A 315 2.52 -0.76 8.34
C LEU A 315 3.15 -0.65 9.73
N LEU A 316 2.36 -0.86 10.76
CA LEU A 316 2.82 -0.89 12.14
C LEU A 316 3.06 -2.33 12.61
N ASP A 317 4.30 -2.65 12.92
CA ASP A 317 4.70 -3.85 13.67
C ASP A 317 4.90 -3.46 15.14
N ALA A 318 3.80 -3.35 15.88
CA ALA A 318 3.80 -2.90 17.26
C ALA A 318 4.68 -3.79 18.18
N PRO A 319 4.63 -5.15 18.11
CA PRO A 319 5.47 -6.01 18.92
C PRO A 319 6.97 -5.77 18.77
N ARG A 320 7.40 -5.33 17.56
CA ARG A 320 8.82 -5.04 17.27
C ARG A 320 9.14 -3.55 17.30
N ASN A 321 8.15 -2.72 17.64
CA ASN A 321 8.26 -1.27 17.69
C ASN A 321 8.83 -0.69 16.37
N ARG A 322 8.24 -1.09 15.26
CA ARG A 322 8.64 -0.65 13.92
C ARG A 322 7.44 -0.15 13.13
N LEU A 323 7.61 1.02 12.53
CA LEU A 323 6.71 1.58 11.54
C LEU A 323 7.43 1.56 10.19
N TYR A 324 6.84 0.88 9.21
CA TYR A 324 7.32 0.86 7.84
C TYR A 324 6.49 1.82 7.01
N VAL A 325 7.14 2.65 6.21
CA VAL A 325 6.47 3.64 5.35
C VAL A 325 7.01 3.53 3.93
N SER A 326 6.15 3.29 2.97
CA SER A 326 6.53 3.21 1.56
C SER A 326 6.56 4.59 0.93
N ASN A 327 7.75 5.02 0.48
CA ASN A 327 7.98 6.34 -0.12
C ASN A 327 8.09 6.20 -1.64
N ARG A 328 6.98 6.46 -2.33
CA ARG A 328 6.84 6.16 -3.76
C ARG A 328 7.88 6.87 -4.62
N VAL A 329 8.08 8.16 -4.44
CA VAL A 329 8.99 8.95 -5.27
C VAL A 329 10.44 8.76 -4.85
N SER A 330 10.73 8.64 -3.55
CA SER A 330 12.07 8.29 -3.09
C SER A 330 12.53 6.90 -3.51
N GLY A 331 11.60 5.98 -3.81
CA GLY A 331 11.93 4.60 -4.17
C GLY A 331 12.52 3.82 -2.98
N ASN A 332 12.05 4.09 -1.77
CA ASN A 332 12.55 3.43 -0.56
C ASN A 332 11.47 3.22 0.50
N ILE A 333 11.81 2.49 1.53
CA ILE A 333 11.00 2.31 2.73
C ILE A 333 11.74 2.97 3.89
N SER A 334 11.08 3.88 4.59
CA SER A 334 11.52 4.35 5.90
C SER A 334 11.07 3.35 6.97
N VAL A 335 12.01 2.84 7.76
CA VAL A 335 11.75 2.06 8.98
C VAL A 335 11.99 2.97 10.16
N VAL A 336 10.96 3.22 10.94
CA VAL A 336 10.95 4.24 12.00
C VAL A 336 10.59 3.59 13.34
N ASP A 337 11.19 4.05 14.43
CA ASP A 337 10.67 3.79 15.77
C ASP A 337 9.41 4.68 15.96
N PRO A 338 8.20 4.10 16.03
CA PRO A 338 6.99 4.90 16.10
C PRO A 338 6.88 5.75 17.36
N ARG A 339 7.52 5.36 18.47
CA ARG A 339 7.44 6.10 19.75
C ARG A 339 8.27 7.37 19.72
N THR A 340 9.48 7.30 19.14
CA THR A 340 10.42 8.43 19.08
C THR A 340 10.30 9.23 17.80
N GLY A 341 9.77 8.63 16.73
CA GLY A 341 9.77 9.18 15.38
C GLY A 341 11.14 9.17 14.70
N GLN A 342 12.12 8.50 15.30
CA GLN A 342 13.47 8.40 14.73
C GLN A 342 13.55 7.32 13.68
N GLU A 343 14.20 7.64 12.56
CA GLU A 343 14.49 6.64 11.55
C GLU A 343 15.49 5.62 12.08
N ILE A 344 15.09 4.34 12.04
CA ILE A 344 15.95 3.19 12.35
C ILE A 344 16.78 2.85 11.12
N LYS A 345 16.13 2.89 9.94
CA LYS A 345 16.75 2.50 8.68
C LYS A 345 15.97 2.97 7.47
N THR A 346 16.68 3.30 6.39
CA THR A 346 16.11 3.40 5.05
C THR A 346 16.47 2.14 4.25
N ILE A 347 15.51 1.58 3.52
CA ILE A 347 15.68 0.41 2.64
C ILE A 347 15.38 0.84 1.22
N ASP A 348 16.42 0.91 0.38
CA ASP A 348 16.27 1.28 -1.02
C ASP A 348 15.61 0.17 -1.83
N LEU A 349 14.68 0.55 -2.68
CA LEU A 349 14.01 -0.29 -3.65
C LEU A 349 14.12 0.38 -5.04
N PRO A 350 14.06 -0.42 -6.14
CA PRO A 350 14.44 0.13 -7.45
C PRO A 350 13.44 1.13 -8.04
N THR A 351 12.19 1.19 -7.53
CA THR A 351 11.15 2.06 -8.06
C THR A 351 10.13 2.45 -6.96
N HIS A 352 8.85 2.28 -7.18
CA HIS A 352 7.77 2.80 -6.36
C HIS A 352 7.21 1.75 -5.39
N PRO A 353 7.74 1.61 -4.14
CA PRO A 353 7.10 0.79 -3.14
C PRO A 353 5.67 1.28 -2.89
N ASN A 354 4.75 0.34 -2.65
CA ASN A 354 3.33 0.69 -2.58
C ASN A 354 2.66 0.10 -1.33
N SER A 355 2.16 -1.13 -1.35
CA SER A 355 1.36 -1.72 -0.28
C SER A 355 2.15 -2.78 0.50
N PHE A 356 1.85 -2.91 1.79
CA PHE A 356 2.52 -3.82 2.72
C PHE A 356 1.65 -4.98 3.18
N ALA A 357 2.33 -6.10 3.53
CA ALA A 357 1.80 -7.15 4.38
C ALA A 357 2.85 -7.59 5.40
N LEU A 358 2.42 -8.09 6.54
CA LEU A 358 3.27 -8.53 7.65
C LEU A 358 3.07 -10.01 7.94
N ASN A 359 4.16 -10.76 8.06
CA ASN A 359 4.15 -12.01 8.79
C ASN A 359 4.31 -11.69 10.29
N PRO A 360 3.25 -11.77 11.10
CA PRO A 360 3.31 -11.33 12.51
C PRO A 360 4.21 -12.21 13.37
N LYS A 361 4.43 -13.47 12.97
CA LYS A 361 5.27 -14.41 13.69
C LYS A 361 6.75 -14.08 13.55
N THR A 362 7.20 -13.77 12.35
CA THR A 362 8.62 -13.53 12.04
C THR A 362 9.01 -12.06 12.00
N GLY A 363 8.05 -11.15 11.80
CA GLY A 363 8.30 -9.74 11.48
C GLY A 363 8.76 -9.51 10.05
N THR A 364 8.64 -10.51 9.19
CA THR A 364 8.92 -10.35 7.77
C THR A 364 7.86 -9.48 7.12
N VAL A 365 8.30 -8.47 6.37
CA VAL A 365 7.43 -7.55 5.64
C VAL A 365 7.49 -7.87 4.15
N TYR A 366 6.34 -7.90 3.51
CA TYR A 366 6.19 -8.01 2.08
C TYR A 366 5.69 -6.69 1.52
N VAL A 367 6.21 -6.26 0.38
CA VAL A 367 5.81 -4.99 -0.24
C VAL A 367 5.73 -5.13 -1.76
N THR A 368 4.66 -4.60 -2.34
CA THR A 368 4.58 -4.46 -3.80
C THR A 368 5.43 -3.29 -4.27
N VAL A 369 6.20 -3.50 -5.31
CA VAL A 369 7.11 -2.50 -5.90
C VAL A 369 6.67 -2.24 -7.33
N LYS A 370 6.07 -1.08 -7.54
CA LYS A 370 5.50 -0.70 -8.83
C LYS A 370 6.55 -0.09 -9.75
N LEU A 371 6.29 -0.16 -11.03
CA LEU A 371 7.04 0.55 -12.06
C LEU A 371 6.44 1.95 -12.32
N PRO A 372 7.19 2.85 -12.97
CA PRO A 372 6.62 4.07 -13.51
C PRO A 372 5.40 3.80 -14.39
N LYS A 373 4.47 4.74 -14.43
CA LYS A 373 3.15 4.59 -15.06
C LYS A 373 3.21 4.07 -16.49
N GLU A 374 4.21 4.45 -17.24
CA GLU A 374 4.42 4.10 -18.66
C GLU A 374 4.72 2.61 -18.85
N LYS A 375 5.27 1.94 -17.83
CA LYS A 375 5.65 0.53 -17.82
C LYS A 375 4.74 -0.35 -16.98
N SER A 376 4.04 0.23 -16.00
CA SER A 376 3.28 -0.50 -14.98
C SER A 376 2.21 -1.45 -15.53
N MET A 377 1.67 -1.18 -16.74
CA MET A 377 0.63 -2.01 -17.34
C MET A 377 1.16 -3.07 -18.31
N THR A 378 2.45 -3.04 -18.63
CA THR A 378 3.08 -3.92 -19.64
C THR A 378 4.18 -4.77 -19.07
N ASP A 379 5.01 -4.18 -18.22
CA ASP A 379 6.19 -4.82 -17.65
C ASP A 379 5.87 -5.41 -16.27
N LYS A 380 6.57 -6.49 -15.91
CA LYS A 380 6.38 -7.11 -14.61
C LYS A 380 6.85 -6.20 -13.49
N GLU A 381 5.96 -5.92 -12.58
CA GLU A 381 6.22 -5.33 -11.27
C GLU A 381 6.60 -6.43 -10.29
N SER A 382 7.17 -6.09 -9.14
CA SER A 382 7.73 -7.07 -8.22
C SER A 382 7.08 -7.01 -6.84
N VAL A 383 7.25 -8.10 -6.11
CA VAL A 383 7.09 -8.16 -4.65
C VAL A 383 8.47 -8.26 -4.03
N ALA A 384 8.71 -7.50 -2.97
CA ALA A 384 9.91 -7.61 -2.16
C ALA A 384 9.56 -8.16 -0.77
N ARG A 385 10.43 -9.04 -0.24
CA ARG A 385 10.43 -9.59 1.11
C ARG A 385 11.56 -8.93 1.88
N ILE A 386 11.25 -8.41 3.05
CA ILE A 386 12.19 -7.72 3.93
C ILE A 386 12.18 -8.43 5.29
N SER A 387 13.34 -8.87 5.75
CA SER A 387 13.55 -9.49 7.06
C SER A 387 14.77 -8.89 7.75
N PHE A 388 14.79 -8.93 9.11
CA PHE A 388 15.85 -8.37 9.95
C PHE A 388 16.47 -9.44 10.82
#